data_1692b7e9fbb261adb11863ff9ab67faf
#
_entry.id   1692b7e9fbb261adb11863ff9ab67faf
#
_cell.length_a   1.000
_cell.length_b   1.000
_cell.length_c   1.000
_cell.angle_alpha   90.00
_cell.angle_beta   90.00
_cell.angle_gamma   90.00
#
_symmetry.space_group_name_H-M   'P 1'
#
loop_
_entity.id
_entity.type
_entity.pdbx_description
1 polymer ?
#
loop_
_entity_poly.entity_id
_entity_poly.type
_entity_poly.pdbx_seq_one_letter_code
_entity_poly.pdbx_strand_id
1 'polypeptide(L)'
;MSPTRDDPRGTPAGDGPSRRGPGRRGFMALGAAILASPFVASRRTSAATSTEVLAKIAETALETQVLPGHKRFASATAALAEAAQGCARPAVLRAAYHRAFDDWMAISHLRFGPAEAEGRALAIEFWPDPRGFVRRAVDGLLEAEDPAVDDPDAFREVSVAARGLMAIERLVFDADRPDVTRGYPCRLLGAIAADLARTAEALHVDWRDSHAPDMRRAAKGEGAIYRSVEEPPRAFYTALMGGARMTVEKRLGEPLGTYQRAWPRKAEAWRSARSLRNVELSLQALQALAECFAPALDAEALKSQRAGWERAVQLARRAPSPLHEAVEDPGRRFAIESVQSAAETARERFEHLAGPAVGVSPGFNALDGD
;
A
#
# COMPACT_ATOMS: atom_id res chain seq x y z
N MET A 1 60.37 -2.40 -4.27
CA MET A 1 61.17 -3.44 -3.59
C MET A 1 60.25 -4.57 -3.23
N SER A 2 60.15 -5.54 -4.15
CA SER A 2 59.82 -6.93 -3.83
C SER A 2 61.07 -7.62 -3.31
N PRO A 3 61.01 -8.76 -2.60
CA PRO A 3 60.65 -10.06 -3.19
C PRO A 3 59.85 -11.02 -2.27
N THR A 4 58.99 -11.89 -2.79
CA THR A 4 59.12 -13.27 -3.34
C THR A 4 59.14 -14.42 -2.32
N ARG A 5 58.25 -15.42 -2.62
CA ARG A 5 58.41 -16.90 -2.53
C ARG A 5 58.32 -17.56 -1.15
N ASP A 6 57.71 -18.75 -0.92
CA ASP A 6 57.61 -19.98 -1.71
C ASP A 6 56.54 -20.90 -1.12
N ASP A 7 55.88 -21.64 -1.99
CA ASP A 7 55.21 -22.92 -1.75
C ASP A 7 56.29 -24.05 -1.77
N PRO A 8 56.17 -25.18 -1.06
CA PRO A 8 55.72 -26.36 -1.80
C PRO A 8 54.99 -27.51 -1.03
N ARG A 9 54.02 -28.14 -1.70
CA ARG A 9 53.80 -29.59 -2.01
C ARG A 9 54.08 -30.67 -0.95
N GLY A 10 53.12 -31.64 -0.89
CA GLY A 10 53.41 -33.02 -0.52
C GLY A 10 52.22 -33.89 -0.21
N THR A 11 51.65 -34.56 -1.21
CA THR A 11 51.01 -35.88 -1.05
C THR A 11 52.10 -36.96 -0.96
N PRO A 12 51.83 -38.16 -0.35
CA PRO A 12 51.44 -39.27 -1.23
C PRO A 12 50.45 -40.32 -0.63
N ALA A 13 50.03 -41.18 -1.54
CA ALA A 13 49.17 -42.32 -1.53
C ALA A 13 49.70 -43.55 -0.71
N GLY A 14 48.77 -44.50 -0.47
CA GLY A 14 49.08 -45.86 0.03
C GLY A 14 47.87 -46.73 0.14
N ASP A 15 47.61 -47.46 -0.88
CA ASP A 15 47.28 -48.88 -1.15
C ASP A 15 46.50 -49.72 -0.12
N GLY A 16 45.55 -50.50 -0.69
CA GLY A 16 44.73 -51.57 -0.12
C GLY A 16 45.50 -52.84 0.28
N PRO A 17 44.90 -53.99 0.55
CA PRO A 17 44.14 -54.80 -0.36
C PRO A 17 42.96 -55.66 0.20
N SER A 18 42.17 -56.18 -0.74
CA SER A 18 41.22 -57.27 -0.82
C SER A 18 41.28 -58.42 0.19
N ARG A 19 40.08 -59.06 0.48
CA ARG A 19 39.83 -60.54 0.42
C ARG A 19 38.32 -60.88 0.66
N ARG A 20 37.73 -61.46 -0.39
CA ARG A 20 36.87 -62.61 -0.62
C ARG A 20 36.00 -63.18 0.57
N GLY A 21 34.75 -63.42 0.24
CA GLY A 21 33.62 -64.13 0.85
C GLY A 21 33.89 -65.61 1.18
N PRO A 22 32.91 -66.55 1.30
CA PRO A 22 31.47 -66.49 1.02
C PRO A 22 30.61 -67.10 2.16
N GLY A 23 29.28 -67.07 2.11
CA GLY A 23 28.40 -67.86 2.99
C GLY A 23 26.89 -67.65 2.76
N ARG A 24 26.33 -68.44 1.88
CA ARG A 24 24.90 -68.69 1.76
C ARG A 24 24.35 -69.28 3.06
N ARG A 25 23.24 -68.74 3.58
CA ARG A 25 22.11 -69.51 4.13
C ARG A 25 20.91 -68.60 4.30
N GLY A 26 19.81 -69.02 3.73
CA GLY A 26 18.54 -68.39 3.65
C GLY A 26 17.82 -68.24 4.99
N PHE A 27 16.99 -67.24 5.10
CA PHE A 27 15.88 -67.16 6.03
C PHE A 27 14.67 -66.53 5.34
N MET A 28 13.57 -67.13 5.68
CA MET A 28 12.22 -66.99 5.16
C MET A 28 11.74 -65.58 4.98
N ALA A 29 11.03 -65.38 3.89
CA ALA A 29 10.13 -64.30 3.62
C ALA A 29 8.95 -64.28 4.62
N LEU A 30 8.84 -63.25 5.42
CA LEU A 30 7.56 -62.87 6.08
C LEU A 30 7.04 -61.68 5.33
N GLY A 31 5.99 -61.89 4.54
CA GLY A 31 5.33 -60.82 3.78
C GLY A 31 4.60 -59.87 4.72
N ALA A 32 5.12 -58.67 4.87
CA ALA A 32 4.36 -57.56 5.38
C ALA A 32 3.64 -56.88 4.18
N ALA A 33 2.35 -57.17 4.05
CA ALA A 33 1.47 -56.42 3.14
C ALA A 33 1.34 -54.98 3.66
N ILE A 34 2.12 -54.08 3.02
CA ILE A 34 1.91 -52.64 3.20
C ILE A 34 0.65 -52.33 2.41
N LEU A 35 -0.46 -52.13 3.13
CA LEU A 35 -1.65 -51.49 2.61
C LEU A 35 -1.28 -50.04 2.22
N ALA A 36 -0.91 -49.86 0.93
CA ALA A 36 -0.83 -48.57 0.32
C ALA A 36 -2.26 -47.99 0.26
N SER A 37 -2.64 -47.25 1.28
CA SER A 37 -3.80 -46.36 1.18
C SER A 37 -3.51 -45.39 0.03
N PRO A 38 -4.36 -45.31 -0.99
CA PRO A 38 -4.24 -44.23 -1.94
C PRO A 38 -4.57 -42.95 -1.23
N PHE A 39 -3.58 -42.17 -0.88
CA PHE A 39 -3.76 -40.77 -0.53
C PHE A 39 -4.24 -40.10 -1.81
N VAL A 40 -5.55 -40.12 -2.05
CA VAL A 40 -6.20 -39.29 -3.06
C VAL A 40 -6.02 -37.88 -2.58
N ALA A 41 -4.88 -37.25 -2.94
CA ALA A 41 -4.74 -35.83 -2.93
C ALA A 41 -5.84 -35.31 -3.87
N SER A 42 -6.96 -34.93 -3.30
CA SER A 42 -8.00 -34.15 -3.99
C SER A 42 -7.30 -32.88 -4.51
N ARG A 43 -6.75 -32.97 -5.72
CA ARG A 43 -6.49 -31.77 -6.52
C ARG A 43 -7.87 -31.16 -6.72
N ARG A 44 -8.24 -30.22 -5.85
CA ARG A 44 -9.27 -29.24 -6.19
C ARG A 44 -8.74 -28.56 -7.46
N THR A 45 -9.16 -29.02 -8.61
CA THR A 45 -9.11 -28.26 -9.84
C THR A 45 -9.93 -27.02 -9.52
N SER A 46 -9.26 -25.89 -9.26
CA SER A 46 -9.93 -24.60 -9.20
C SER A 46 -10.66 -24.47 -10.53
N ALA A 47 -11.99 -24.60 -10.50
CA ALA A 47 -12.79 -24.26 -11.66
C ALA A 47 -12.45 -22.81 -12.00
N ALA A 48 -12.09 -22.55 -13.27
CA ALA A 48 -11.81 -21.19 -13.70
C ALA A 48 -13.00 -20.29 -13.30
N THR A 49 -12.70 -19.19 -12.65
CA THR A 49 -13.74 -18.20 -12.25
C THR A 49 -14.45 -17.74 -13.52
N SER A 50 -15.78 -17.73 -13.50
CA SER A 50 -16.55 -17.37 -14.69
C SER A 50 -16.32 -15.90 -15.09
N THR A 51 -16.37 -15.63 -16.38
CA THR A 51 -16.26 -14.29 -16.98
C THR A 51 -17.23 -13.29 -16.32
N GLU A 52 -18.45 -13.76 -16.00
CA GLU A 52 -19.48 -12.96 -15.33
C GLU A 52 -19.05 -12.55 -13.91
N VAL A 53 -18.46 -13.47 -13.15
CA VAL A 53 -17.96 -13.18 -11.80
C VAL A 53 -16.80 -12.19 -11.85
N LEU A 54 -15.86 -12.34 -12.78
CA LEU A 54 -14.73 -11.43 -12.96
C LEU A 54 -15.20 -10.01 -13.33
N ALA A 55 -16.14 -9.91 -14.28
CA ALA A 55 -16.75 -8.63 -14.65
C ALA A 55 -17.48 -7.99 -13.45
N LYS A 56 -18.17 -8.80 -12.64
CA LYS A 56 -18.88 -8.33 -11.44
C LYS A 56 -17.94 -7.77 -10.37
N ILE A 57 -16.79 -8.42 -10.15
CA ILE A 57 -15.76 -7.91 -9.23
C ILE A 57 -15.32 -6.51 -9.66
N ALA A 58 -14.92 -6.37 -10.94
CA ALA A 58 -14.46 -5.10 -11.48
C ALA A 58 -15.53 -4.01 -11.38
N GLU A 59 -16.78 -4.29 -11.81
CA GLU A 59 -17.88 -3.35 -11.75
C GLU A 59 -18.19 -2.92 -10.32
N THR A 60 -18.24 -3.88 -9.38
CA THR A 60 -18.50 -3.55 -7.97
C THR A 60 -17.41 -2.65 -7.40
N ALA A 61 -16.12 -2.93 -7.70
CA ALA A 61 -15.01 -2.08 -7.27
C ALA A 61 -15.11 -0.66 -7.84
N LEU A 62 -15.43 -0.53 -9.14
CA LEU A 62 -15.62 0.76 -9.79
C LEU A 62 -16.75 1.57 -9.14
N GLU A 63 -17.94 0.96 -8.96
CA GLU A 63 -19.13 1.65 -8.47
C GLU A 63 -19.09 1.95 -6.96
N THR A 64 -18.47 1.11 -6.15
CA THR A 64 -18.52 1.26 -4.69
C THR A 64 -17.28 1.89 -4.08
N GLN A 65 -16.13 1.79 -4.76
CA GLN A 65 -14.84 2.27 -4.23
C GLN A 65 -14.25 3.39 -5.11
N VAL A 66 -14.00 3.09 -6.39
CA VAL A 66 -13.19 3.96 -7.25
C VAL A 66 -13.89 5.28 -7.53
N LEU A 67 -15.01 5.24 -8.22
CA LEU A 67 -15.71 6.45 -8.70
C LEU A 67 -16.19 7.34 -7.54
N PRO A 68 -16.89 6.81 -6.52
CA PRO A 68 -17.33 7.64 -5.40
C PRO A 68 -16.17 8.12 -4.52
N GLY A 69 -15.10 7.33 -4.38
CA GLY A 69 -13.92 7.71 -3.61
C GLY A 69 -13.18 8.90 -4.22
N HIS A 70 -12.88 8.84 -5.52
CA HIS A 70 -12.23 9.95 -6.23
C HIS A 70 -13.08 11.22 -6.25
N LYS A 71 -14.39 11.09 -6.41
CA LYS A 71 -15.33 12.23 -6.33
C LYS A 71 -15.30 12.90 -4.96
N ARG A 72 -15.33 12.12 -3.86
CA ARG A 72 -15.22 12.67 -2.50
C ARG A 72 -13.90 13.38 -2.28
N PHE A 73 -12.79 12.76 -2.68
CA PHE A 73 -11.46 13.36 -2.56
C PHE A 73 -11.35 14.68 -3.33
N ALA A 74 -11.83 14.75 -4.58
CA ALA A 74 -11.87 15.99 -5.37
C ALA A 74 -12.69 17.07 -4.66
N SER A 75 -13.87 16.73 -4.13
CA SER A 75 -14.69 17.69 -3.38
C SER A 75 -14.03 18.17 -2.09
N ALA A 76 -13.36 17.28 -1.35
CA ALA A 76 -12.70 17.65 -0.09
C ALA A 76 -11.45 18.52 -0.33
N THR A 77 -10.69 18.24 -1.38
CA THR A 77 -9.53 19.07 -1.75
C THR A 77 -9.93 20.43 -2.28
N ALA A 78 -11.05 20.55 -3.02
CA ALA A 78 -11.62 21.84 -3.43
C ALA A 78 -12.00 22.70 -2.21
N ALA A 79 -12.66 22.12 -1.20
CA ALA A 79 -12.98 22.81 0.04
C ALA A 79 -11.74 23.23 0.86
N LEU A 80 -10.68 22.40 0.83
CA LEU A 80 -9.39 22.74 1.43
C LEU A 80 -8.72 23.92 0.69
N ALA A 81 -8.76 23.92 -0.65
CA ALA A 81 -8.23 25.01 -1.46
C ALA A 81 -8.96 26.33 -1.19
N GLU A 82 -10.29 26.31 -1.12
CA GLU A 82 -11.10 27.49 -0.76
C GLU A 82 -10.69 28.06 0.61
N ALA A 83 -10.57 27.20 1.63
CA ALA A 83 -10.13 27.61 2.96
C ALA A 83 -8.71 28.19 2.96
N ALA A 84 -7.80 27.60 2.18
CA ALA A 84 -6.41 28.04 2.07
C ALA A 84 -6.28 29.37 1.35
N GLN A 85 -6.98 29.58 0.23
CA GLN A 85 -7.00 30.83 -0.52
C GLN A 85 -7.56 31.99 0.30
N GLY A 86 -8.54 31.72 1.15
CA GLY A 86 -9.11 32.71 2.07
C GLY A 86 -8.25 33.02 3.30
N CYS A 87 -7.02 32.47 3.40
CA CYS A 87 -6.15 32.59 4.58
C CYS A 87 -6.90 32.28 5.88
N ALA A 88 -7.71 31.22 5.85
CA ALA A 88 -8.60 30.89 6.97
C ALA A 88 -7.83 30.62 8.27
N ARG A 89 -8.52 30.76 9.39
CA ARG A 89 -7.94 30.46 10.70
C ARG A 89 -7.45 29.00 10.77
N PRO A 90 -6.36 28.72 11.51
CA PRO A 90 -5.75 27.38 11.58
C PRO A 90 -6.72 26.25 11.91
N ALA A 91 -7.73 26.49 12.75
CA ALA A 91 -8.74 25.47 13.07
C ALA A 91 -9.57 25.04 11.84
N VAL A 92 -9.93 25.98 10.96
CA VAL A 92 -10.66 25.69 9.71
C VAL A 92 -9.78 24.93 8.74
N LEU A 93 -8.53 25.37 8.57
CA LEU A 93 -7.53 24.71 7.71
C LEU A 93 -7.26 23.28 8.16
N ARG A 94 -7.08 23.06 9.47
CA ARG A 94 -6.87 21.72 10.04
C ARG A 94 -8.07 20.79 9.79
N ALA A 95 -9.29 21.29 9.99
CA ALA A 95 -10.48 20.50 9.76
C ALA A 95 -10.66 20.12 8.28
N ALA A 96 -10.37 21.05 7.34
CA ALA A 96 -10.41 20.79 5.91
C ALA A 96 -9.30 19.82 5.48
N TYR A 97 -8.09 19.98 5.99
CA TYR A 97 -6.97 19.06 5.78
C TYR A 97 -7.30 17.62 6.21
N HIS A 98 -7.83 17.47 7.43
CA HIS A 98 -8.18 16.13 7.92
C HIS A 98 -9.23 15.45 7.05
N ARG A 99 -10.23 16.18 6.56
CA ARG A 99 -11.23 15.63 5.62
C ARG A 99 -10.62 15.23 4.28
N ALA A 100 -9.79 16.08 3.70
CA ALA A 100 -9.13 15.76 2.44
C ALA A 100 -8.22 14.52 2.58
N PHE A 101 -7.50 14.43 3.68
CA PHE A 101 -6.64 13.26 3.92
C PHE A 101 -7.47 11.99 4.21
N ASP A 102 -8.60 12.08 4.92
CA ASP A 102 -9.48 10.93 5.14
C ASP A 102 -9.99 10.36 3.80
N ASP A 103 -10.43 11.23 2.88
CA ASP A 103 -10.88 10.81 1.55
C ASP A 103 -9.73 10.29 0.66
N TRP A 104 -8.51 10.83 0.82
CA TRP A 104 -7.33 10.26 0.20
C TRP A 104 -7.05 8.84 0.69
N MET A 105 -7.10 8.61 2.00
CA MET A 105 -6.86 7.27 2.57
C MET A 105 -7.83 6.21 2.05
N ALA A 106 -9.05 6.60 1.72
CA ALA A 106 -10.05 5.69 1.13
C ALA A 106 -9.68 5.18 -0.27
N ILE A 107 -8.79 5.86 -1.00
CA ILE A 107 -8.38 5.54 -2.38
C ILE A 107 -6.88 5.41 -2.57
N SER A 108 -6.06 5.71 -1.56
CA SER A 108 -4.59 5.77 -1.66
C SER A 108 -3.92 4.45 -2.06
N HIS A 109 -4.62 3.32 -1.93
CA HIS A 109 -4.18 2.01 -2.38
C HIS A 109 -4.37 1.79 -3.89
N LEU A 110 -5.19 2.60 -4.58
CA LEU A 110 -5.45 2.51 -6.02
C LEU A 110 -4.32 3.21 -6.81
N ARG A 111 -3.09 2.71 -6.65
CA ARG A 111 -1.89 3.27 -7.30
C ARG A 111 -1.65 2.59 -8.64
N PHE A 112 -2.57 2.78 -9.57
CA PHE A 112 -2.48 2.33 -10.96
C PHE A 112 -3.32 3.24 -11.86
N GLY A 113 -3.15 3.12 -13.17
CA GLY A 113 -3.91 3.90 -14.15
C GLY A 113 -3.76 5.41 -13.96
N PRO A 114 -4.85 6.17 -13.80
CA PRO A 114 -4.79 7.63 -13.67
C PRO A 114 -3.93 8.15 -12.53
N ALA A 115 -3.72 7.35 -11.46
CA ALA A 115 -2.89 7.76 -10.32
C ALA A 115 -1.38 7.76 -10.63
N GLU A 116 -0.94 6.96 -11.62
CA GLU A 116 0.45 6.92 -12.08
C GLU A 116 0.77 8.02 -13.08
N ALA A 117 -0.24 8.49 -13.81
CA ALA A 117 -0.07 9.53 -14.81
C ALA A 117 0.54 10.79 -14.17
N GLU A 118 1.61 11.30 -14.77
CA GLU A 118 2.31 12.52 -14.31
C GLU A 118 2.77 12.47 -12.84
N GLY A 119 2.92 11.27 -12.26
CA GLY A 119 3.31 11.10 -10.86
C GLY A 119 2.29 11.63 -9.85
N ARG A 120 0.99 11.67 -10.20
CA ARG A 120 -0.08 12.28 -9.38
C ARG A 120 -0.15 11.75 -7.97
N ALA A 121 -0.03 10.42 -7.78
CA ALA A 121 -0.06 9.84 -6.44
C ALA A 121 1.06 10.39 -5.55
N LEU A 122 2.25 10.61 -6.11
CA LEU A 122 3.40 11.18 -5.40
C LEU A 122 3.20 12.69 -5.13
N ALA A 123 2.59 13.43 -6.09
CA ALA A 123 2.27 14.84 -5.92
C ALA A 123 1.17 15.07 -4.87
N ILE A 124 0.23 14.13 -4.70
CA ILE A 124 -0.79 14.17 -3.64
C ILE A 124 -0.16 13.88 -2.28
N GLU A 125 0.70 12.85 -2.19
CA GLU A 125 1.28 12.42 -0.94
C GLU A 125 2.75 11.99 -1.12
N PHE A 126 3.67 12.92 -0.86
CA PHE A 126 5.11 12.65 -0.89
C PHE A 126 5.53 11.95 0.41
N TRP A 127 5.20 10.66 0.51
CA TRP A 127 5.56 9.82 1.65
C TRP A 127 5.78 8.37 1.20
N PRO A 128 6.76 7.62 1.75
CA PRO A 128 7.73 7.98 2.80
C PRO A 128 8.76 9.03 2.38
N ASP A 129 9.14 9.90 3.30
CA ASP A 129 10.19 10.90 3.11
C ASP A 129 11.38 10.69 4.06
N PRO A 130 12.24 9.68 3.83
CA PRO A 130 13.33 9.34 4.74
C PRO A 130 14.46 10.38 4.77
N ARG A 131 14.49 11.28 3.79
CA ARG A 131 15.54 12.31 3.64
C ARG A 131 15.09 13.72 4.01
N GLY A 132 13.81 13.91 4.39
CA GLY A 132 13.26 15.22 4.75
C GLY A 132 13.19 16.19 3.57
N PHE A 133 12.87 15.71 2.37
CA PHE A 133 12.73 16.53 1.17
C PHE A 133 11.57 17.51 1.30
N VAL A 134 10.44 17.07 1.89
CA VAL A 134 9.26 17.93 2.10
C VAL A 134 9.65 19.19 2.87
N ARG A 135 10.30 18.99 4.03
CA ARG A 135 10.71 20.14 4.85
C ARG A 135 11.62 21.09 4.07
N ARG A 136 12.68 20.56 3.44
CA ARG A 136 13.64 21.41 2.69
C ARG A 136 12.99 22.14 1.52
N ALA A 137 12.10 21.47 0.79
CA ALA A 137 11.44 22.07 -0.36
C ALA A 137 10.46 23.20 0.07
N VAL A 138 9.67 22.97 1.12
CA VAL A 138 8.75 23.98 1.65
C VAL A 138 9.51 25.16 2.28
N ASP A 139 10.53 24.87 3.11
CA ASP A 139 11.34 25.90 3.76
C ASP A 139 12.10 26.74 2.70
N GLY A 140 12.61 26.13 1.62
CA GLY A 140 13.25 26.86 0.52
C GLY A 140 12.30 27.81 -0.21
N LEU A 141 11.05 27.42 -0.45
CA LEU A 141 10.04 28.33 -1.02
C LEU A 141 9.71 29.48 -0.08
N LEU A 142 9.63 29.23 1.23
CA LEU A 142 9.38 30.25 2.24
C LEU A 142 10.54 31.26 2.32
N GLU A 143 11.79 30.79 2.29
CA GLU A 143 12.98 31.63 2.40
C GLU A 143 13.19 32.51 1.15
N ALA A 144 12.90 31.95 -0.06
CA ALA A 144 13.04 32.65 -1.31
C ALA A 144 11.86 33.57 -1.64
N GLU A 145 10.72 33.41 -0.97
CA GLU A 145 9.43 34.00 -1.36
C GLU A 145 9.15 33.83 -2.87
N ASP A 146 9.35 32.56 -3.33
CA ASP A 146 9.34 32.19 -4.75
C ASP A 146 8.03 32.64 -5.44
N PRO A 147 8.08 33.46 -6.51
CA PRO A 147 6.91 33.98 -7.22
C PRO A 147 6.08 32.91 -7.92
N ALA A 148 6.58 31.69 -8.06
CA ALA A 148 5.83 30.56 -8.64
C ALA A 148 4.48 30.32 -7.93
N VAL A 149 4.32 30.74 -6.67
CA VAL A 149 3.05 30.63 -5.94
C VAL A 149 1.90 31.43 -6.54
N ASP A 150 2.19 32.44 -7.35
CA ASP A 150 1.19 33.32 -7.94
C ASP A 150 0.79 32.88 -9.38
N ASP A 151 1.48 31.85 -9.92
CA ASP A 151 1.20 31.27 -11.25
C ASP A 151 0.98 29.75 -11.13
N PRO A 152 -0.23 29.24 -11.42
CA PRO A 152 -0.55 27.82 -11.35
C PRO A 152 0.32 26.92 -12.23
N ASP A 153 0.77 27.38 -13.39
CA ASP A 153 1.60 26.57 -14.29
C ASP A 153 3.05 26.55 -13.82
N ALA A 154 3.59 27.70 -13.38
CA ALA A 154 4.91 27.75 -12.74
C ALA A 154 4.94 26.90 -11.45
N PHE A 155 3.85 26.88 -10.67
CA PHE A 155 3.79 26.08 -9.45
C PHE A 155 3.82 24.56 -9.70
N ARG A 156 3.40 24.10 -10.88
CA ARG A 156 3.51 22.67 -11.24
C ARG A 156 4.95 22.21 -11.44
N GLU A 157 5.85 23.13 -11.75
CA GLU A 157 7.28 22.86 -11.97
C GLU A 157 8.11 22.90 -10.67
N VAL A 158 7.54 23.33 -9.54
CA VAL A 158 8.24 23.27 -8.25
C VAL A 158 8.45 21.82 -7.83
N SER A 159 9.41 21.61 -6.92
CA SER A 159 9.68 20.28 -6.37
C SER A 159 8.39 19.57 -5.93
N VAL A 160 8.18 18.35 -6.39
CA VAL A 160 7.04 17.51 -5.99
C VAL A 160 6.95 17.34 -4.47
N ALA A 161 8.07 17.42 -3.75
CA ALA A 161 8.10 17.37 -2.28
C ALA A 161 7.52 18.64 -1.60
N ALA A 162 7.40 19.75 -2.34
CA ALA A 162 6.74 20.97 -1.87
C ALA A 162 5.23 20.99 -2.17
N ARG A 163 4.67 19.91 -2.69
CA ARG A 163 3.28 19.80 -3.13
C ARG A 163 2.49 18.83 -2.24
N GLY A 164 1.17 18.89 -2.33
CA GLY A 164 0.25 17.93 -1.74
C GLY A 164 0.13 17.96 -0.22
N LEU A 165 -0.37 16.87 0.32
CA LEU A 165 -0.80 16.77 1.72
C LEU A 165 0.34 16.91 2.73
N MET A 166 1.53 16.40 2.42
CA MET A 166 2.67 16.45 3.35
C MET A 166 3.26 17.88 3.45
N ALA A 167 3.24 18.64 2.35
CA ALA A 167 3.64 20.05 2.36
C ALA A 167 2.64 20.92 3.14
N ILE A 168 1.33 20.66 2.99
CA ILE A 168 0.29 21.31 3.79
C ILE A 168 0.48 20.98 5.28
N GLU A 169 0.77 19.71 5.62
CA GLU A 169 1.05 19.32 7.01
C GLU A 169 2.21 20.12 7.63
N ARG A 170 3.32 20.29 6.85
CA ARG A 170 4.47 21.09 7.29
C ARG A 170 4.08 22.53 7.63
N LEU A 171 3.22 23.15 6.83
CA LEU A 171 2.81 24.55 7.02
C LEU A 171 1.80 24.73 8.15
N VAL A 172 0.92 23.76 8.40
CA VAL A 172 -0.24 23.94 9.28
C VAL A 172 -0.04 23.33 10.67
N PHE A 173 0.76 22.25 10.78
CA PHE A 173 0.83 21.46 12.02
C PHE A 173 2.23 21.44 12.67
N ASP A 174 3.30 21.73 11.94
CA ASP A 174 4.64 21.65 12.54
C ASP A 174 4.82 22.66 13.68
N ALA A 175 5.72 22.36 14.62
CA ALA A 175 5.95 23.20 15.79
C ALA A 175 6.52 24.57 15.44
N ASP A 176 7.38 24.61 14.40
CA ASP A 176 8.02 25.83 13.88
C ASP A 176 7.32 26.38 12.61
N ARG A 177 6.02 26.10 12.47
CA ARG A 177 5.24 26.58 11.32
C ARG A 177 5.15 28.09 11.24
N PRO A 178 5.10 28.64 10.01
CA PRO A 178 4.86 30.05 9.79
C PRO A 178 3.39 30.43 10.11
N ASP A 179 3.13 31.74 10.18
CA ASP A 179 1.75 32.25 10.24
C ASP A 179 1.11 32.19 8.84
N VAL A 180 0.31 31.15 8.60
CA VAL A 180 -0.37 30.91 7.32
C VAL A 180 -1.64 31.76 7.13
N THR A 181 -1.94 32.70 8.02
CA THR A 181 -3.12 33.57 7.90
C THR A 181 -2.84 34.86 7.12
N ARG A 182 -1.61 35.11 6.70
CA ARG A 182 -1.17 36.32 5.98
C ARG A 182 0.14 36.15 5.23
N GLY A 183 0.43 37.09 4.35
CA GLY A 183 1.70 37.21 3.65
C GLY A 183 2.02 36.02 2.73
N TYR A 184 3.30 35.80 2.50
CA TYR A 184 3.75 34.73 1.63
C TYR A 184 3.35 33.33 2.10
N PRO A 185 3.42 32.94 3.39
CA PRO A 185 2.99 31.61 3.85
C PRO A 185 1.51 31.30 3.54
N CYS A 186 0.62 32.31 3.57
CA CYS A 186 -0.77 32.13 3.16
C CYS A 186 -0.84 31.85 1.63
N ARG A 187 -0.14 32.64 0.79
CA ARG A 187 -0.12 32.42 -0.66
C ARG A 187 0.45 31.04 -1.00
N LEU A 188 1.56 30.64 -0.39
CA LEU A 188 2.15 29.33 -0.56
C LEU A 188 1.17 28.20 -0.21
N LEU A 189 0.51 28.28 0.95
CA LEU A 189 -0.51 27.31 1.33
C LEU A 189 -1.66 27.27 0.31
N GLY A 190 -2.11 28.43 -0.17
CA GLY A 190 -3.14 28.57 -1.19
C GLY A 190 -2.72 27.89 -2.51
N ALA A 191 -1.48 28.12 -2.95
CA ALA A 191 -0.93 27.50 -4.17
C ALA A 191 -0.85 25.97 -4.06
N ILE A 192 -0.33 25.45 -2.95
CA ILE A 192 -0.25 24.00 -2.68
C ILE A 192 -1.66 23.36 -2.68
N ALA A 193 -2.60 23.98 -1.98
CA ALA A 193 -3.97 23.45 -1.88
C ALA A 193 -4.71 23.51 -3.22
N ALA A 194 -4.52 24.58 -4.00
CA ALA A 194 -5.09 24.71 -5.35
C ALA A 194 -4.50 23.68 -6.32
N ASP A 195 -3.20 23.43 -6.26
CA ASP A 195 -2.53 22.40 -7.05
C ASP A 195 -3.03 20.99 -6.69
N LEU A 196 -3.17 20.70 -5.39
CA LEU A 196 -3.76 19.45 -4.90
C LEU A 196 -5.19 19.25 -5.40
N ALA A 197 -6.02 20.31 -5.37
CA ALA A 197 -7.40 20.25 -5.84
C ALA A 197 -7.47 19.99 -7.36
N ARG A 198 -6.63 20.66 -8.15
CA ARG A 198 -6.53 20.40 -9.61
C ARG A 198 -6.10 18.95 -9.89
N THR A 199 -5.12 18.44 -9.17
CA THR A 199 -4.62 17.07 -9.31
C THR A 199 -5.72 16.05 -8.94
N ALA A 200 -6.47 16.28 -7.87
CA ALA A 200 -7.56 15.43 -7.44
C ALA A 200 -8.74 15.44 -8.42
N GLU A 201 -9.09 16.60 -8.98
CA GLU A 201 -10.13 16.71 -10.01
C GLU A 201 -9.71 16.02 -11.31
N ALA A 202 -8.49 16.24 -11.78
CA ALA A 202 -7.96 15.54 -12.96
C ALA A 202 -8.01 14.01 -12.78
N LEU A 203 -7.62 13.54 -11.59
CA LEU A 203 -7.68 12.12 -11.23
C LEU A 203 -9.13 11.58 -11.26
N HIS A 204 -10.09 12.34 -10.73
CA HIS A 204 -11.51 11.99 -10.76
C HIS A 204 -12.06 11.95 -12.19
N VAL A 205 -11.76 12.95 -13.00
CA VAL A 205 -12.22 13.04 -14.41
C VAL A 205 -11.67 11.88 -15.23
N ASP A 206 -10.37 11.58 -15.11
CA ASP A 206 -9.74 10.49 -15.88
C ASP A 206 -10.31 9.11 -15.48
N TRP A 207 -10.61 8.90 -14.21
CA TRP A 207 -11.29 7.68 -13.77
C TRP A 207 -12.69 7.58 -14.34
N ARG A 208 -13.48 8.67 -14.27
CA ARG A 208 -14.88 8.68 -14.70
C ARG A 208 -15.04 8.55 -16.22
N ASP A 209 -14.25 9.30 -16.98
CA ASP A 209 -14.50 9.51 -18.41
C ASP A 209 -13.64 8.61 -19.31
N SER A 210 -12.56 8.04 -18.78
CA SER A 210 -11.61 7.27 -19.57
C SER A 210 -11.36 5.86 -18.99
N HIS A 211 -10.83 5.75 -17.78
CA HIS A 211 -10.29 4.51 -17.28
C HIS A 211 -11.36 3.48 -16.86
N ALA A 212 -12.39 3.91 -16.13
CA ALA A 212 -13.50 3.03 -15.76
C ALA A 212 -14.30 2.55 -16.98
N PRO A 213 -14.64 3.40 -17.98
CA PRO A 213 -15.21 2.94 -19.24
C PRO A 213 -14.34 1.90 -19.98
N ASP A 214 -13.02 2.05 -19.95
CA ASP A 214 -12.11 1.08 -20.57
C ASP A 214 -12.13 -0.27 -19.87
N MET A 215 -12.09 -0.28 -18.53
CA MET A 215 -12.24 -1.50 -17.73
C MET A 215 -13.57 -2.22 -18.01
N ARG A 216 -14.67 -1.48 -18.20
CA ARG A 216 -15.97 -2.06 -18.55
C ARG A 216 -15.97 -2.70 -19.94
N ARG A 217 -15.28 -2.08 -20.92
CA ARG A 217 -15.14 -2.65 -22.27
C ARG A 217 -14.29 -3.92 -22.28
N ALA A 218 -13.37 -4.09 -21.34
CA ALA A 218 -12.55 -5.30 -21.19
C ALA A 218 -13.41 -6.58 -21.06
N ALA A 219 -14.59 -6.50 -20.43
CA ALA A 219 -15.53 -7.62 -20.34
C ALA A 219 -16.02 -8.13 -21.71
N LYS A 220 -15.92 -7.30 -22.77
CA LYS A 220 -16.27 -7.62 -24.15
C LYS A 220 -15.03 -7.84 -25.04
N GLY A 221 -13.82 -7.72 -24.50
CA GLY A 221 -12.57 -7.71 -25.27
C GLY A 221 -12.36 -6.44 -26.11
N GLU A 222 -13.04 -5.35 -25.80
CA GLU A 222 -13.04 -4.10 -26.54
C GLU A 222 -12.26 -2.97 -25.83
N GLY A 223 -11.62 -3.25 -24.71
CA GLY A 223 -10.80 -2.29 -23.98
C GLY A 223 -9.50 -1.95 -24.72
N ALA A 224 -9.06 -0.70 -24.64
CA ALA A 224 -7.81 -0.25 -25.23
C ALA A 224 -6.61 -0.57 -24.33
N ILE A 225 -6.79 -0.40 -23.01
CA ILE A 225 -5.79 -0.67 -21.96
C ILE A 225 -5.97 -2.11 -21.48
N TYR A 226 -7.19 -2.46 -21.04
CA TYR A 226 -7.57 -3.78 -20.55
C TYR A 226 -8.20 -4.59 -21.68
N ARG A 227 -7.54 -5.64 -22.12
CA ARG A 227 -7.92 -6.42 -23.31
C ARG A 227 -8.72 -7.69 -22.99
N SER A 228 -8.76 -8.08 -21.72
CA SER A 228 -9.48 -9.25 -21.26
C SER A 228 -10.24 -8.97 -19.96
N VAL A 229 -11.26 -9.78 -19.68
CA VAL A 229 -12.11 -9.63 -18.48
C VAL A 229 -11.34 -9.91 -17.19
N GLU A 230 -10.21 -10.63 -17.25
CA GLU A 230 -9.36 -10.96 -16.11
C GLU A 230 -8.50 -9.80 -15.63
N GLU A 231 -8.14 -8.89 -16.53
CA GLU A 231 -7.17 -7.82 -16.23
C GLU A 231 -7.68 -6.79 -15.21
N PRO A 232 -8.92 -6.26 -15.30
CA PRO A 232 -9.43 -5.33 -14.30
C PRO A 232 -9.48 -5.88 -12.87
N PRO A 233 -10.02 -7.09 -12.59
CA PRO A 233 -9.98 -7.65 -11.24
C PRO A 233 -8.55 -7.95 -10.76
N ARG A 234 -7.60 -8.31 -11.65
CA ARG A 234 -6.18 -8.44 -11.29
C ARG A 234 -5.57 -7.12 -10.88
N ALA A 235 -5.90 -6.01 -11.58
CA ALA A 235 -5.44 -4.69 -11.20
C ALA A 235 -5.93 -4.31 -9.78
N PHE A 236 -7.19 -4.58 -9.46
CA PHE A 236 -7.73 -4.36 -8.11
C PHE A 236 -7.11 -5.29 -7.07
N TYR A 237 -6.87 -6.55 -7.41
CA TYR A 237 -6.14 -7.47 -6.54
C TYR A 237 -4.74 -6.95 -6.22
N THR A 238 -3.97 -6.54 -7.23
CA THR A 238 -2.63 -5.99 -7.08
C THR A 238 -2.64 -4.71 -6.23
N ALA A 239 -3.61 -3.83 -6.47
CA ALA A 239 -3.78 -2.61 -5.68
C ALA A 239 -4.07 -2.90 -4.20
N LEU A 240 -4.92 -3.89 -3.92
CA LEU A 240 -5.19 -4.32 -2.55
C LEU A 240 -3.94 -4.88 -1.87
N MET A 241 -3.22 -5.78 -2.55
CA MET A 241 -2.00 -6.38 -2.02
C MET A 241 -0.92 -5.34 -1.76
N GLY A 242 -0.72 -4.40 -2.69
CA GLY A 242 0.19 -3.27 -2.54
C GLY A 242 -0.18 -2.33 -1.40
N GLY A 243 -1.47 -2.00 -1.28
CA GLY A 243 -1.99 -1.17 -0.19
C GLY A 243 -1.86 -1.81 1.19
N ALA A 244 -2.10 -3.13 1.27
CA ALA A 244 -1.91 -3.90 2.50
C ALA A 244 -0.42 -3.93 2.90
N ARG A 245 0.48 -4.23 1.95
CA ARG A 245 1.93 -4.18 2.18
C ARG A 245 2.38 -2.79 2.64
N MET A 246 1.92 -1.72 1.98
CA MET A 246 2.20 -0.34 2.37
C MET A 246 1.78 -0.06 3.81
N THR A 247 0.63 -0.57 4.23
CA THR A 247 0.11 -0.39 5.59
C THR A 247 0.95 -1.17 6.61
N VAL A 248 1.28 -2.42 6.33
CA VAL A 248 2.06 -3.29 7.22
C VAL A 248 3.52 -2.83 7.34
N GLU A 249 4.18 -2.63 6.20
CA GLU A 249 5.62 -2.38 6.18
C GLU A 249 5.96 -0.90 6.44
N LYS A 250 5.19 0.02 5.84
CA LYS A 250 5.51 1.45 5.88
C LYS A 250 4.77 2.18 6.99
N ARG A 251 3.41 2.12 7.01
CA ARG A 251 2.63 2.87 7.99
C ARG A 251 2.84 2.38 9.42
N LEU A 252 2.99 1.07 9.61
CA LEU A 252 3.20 0.44 10.92
C LEU A 252 4.65 0.03 11.14
N GLY A 253 5.28 -0.66 10.20
CA GLY A 253 6.63 -1.25 10.36
C GLY A 253 7.72 -0.21 10.49
N GLU A 254 7.74 0.86 9.67
CA GLU A 254 8.80 1.87 9.77
C GLU A 254 8.79 2.64 11.09
N PRO A 255 7.67 3.15 11.64
CA PRO A 255 7.68 3.77 12.95
C PRO A 255 7.96 2.79 14.10
N LEU A 256 7.52 1.54 14.01
CA LEU A 256 7.91 0.49 14.95
C LEU A 256 9.42 0.24 14.95
N GLY A 257 10.06 0.30 13.79
CA GLY A 257 11.50 0.12 13.67
C GLY A 257 11.97 -1.28 14.05
N THR A 258 12.96 -1.36 14.94
CA THR A 258 13.45 -2.63 15.50
C THR A 258 12.96 -2.84 16.93
N TYR A 259 13.19 -4.04 17.49
CA TYR A 259 12.90 -4.30 18.90
C TYR A 259 13.59 -3.31 19.85
N GLN A 260 14.83 -2.91 19.53
CA GLN A 260 15.62 -1.99 20.38
C GLN A 260 15.33 -0.51 20.11
N ARG A 261 14.80 -0.15 18.95
CA ARG A 261 14.68 1.24 18.55
C ARG A 261 13.45 1.50 17.66
N ALA A 262 12.54 2.31 18.17
CA ALA A 262 11.44 2.89 17.38
C ALA A 262 11.94 4.09 16.55
N TRP A 263 11.18 4.40 15.50
CA TRP A 263 11.40 5.53 14.62
C TRP A 263 10.13 6.38 14.49
N PRO A 264 9.68 7.06 15.57
CA PRO A 264 8.36 7.69 15.66
C PRO A 264 8.11 8.72 14.56
N ARG A 265 9.14 9.47 14.14
CA ARG A 265 9.04 10.50 13.07
C ARG A 265 8.97 9.93 11.66
N LYS A 266 9.08 8.61 11.49
CA LYS A 266 8.79 7.93 10.23
C LYS A 266 7.31 7.62 10.06
N ALA A 267 6.49 7.79 11.09
CA ALA A 267 5.05 7.63 10.99
C ALA A 267 4.47 8.64 9.99
N GLU A 268 3.58 8.15 9.10
CA GLU A 268 2.89 8.98 8.12
C GLU A 268 2.10 10.08 8.82
N ALA A 269 2.24 11.31 8.35
CA ALA A 269 1.52 12.48 8.90
C ALA A 269 1.56 12.57 10.45
N TRP A 270 2.75 12.38 11.04
CA TRP A 270 2.95 12.37 12.48
C TRP A 270 2.74 13.74 13.15
N ARG A 271 3.00 14.85 12.42
CA ARG A 271 2.84 16.21 12.91
C ARG A 271 1.38 16.56 13.22
N SER A 272 0.48 16.06 12.39
CA SER A 272 -0.97 16.21 12.58
C SER A 272 -1.58 15.15 13.49
N ALA A 273 -0.73 14.28 14.08
CA ALA A 273 -1.10 13.17 14.97
C ALA A 273 -2.10 12.16 14.34
N ARG A 274 -2.18 12.13 12.98
CA ARG A 274 -3.19 11.32 12.30
C ARG A 274 -2.70 9.93 11.84
N SER A 275 -1.45 9.56 12.10
CA SER A 275 -0.85 8.32 11.60
C SER A 275 -1.69 7.07 11.86
N LEU A 276 -2.23 6.91 13.08
CA LEU A 276 -3.09 5.77 13.43
C LEU A 276 -4.45 5.83 12.72
N ARG A 277 -5.02 7.03 12.54
CA ARG A 277 -6.24 7.21 11.74
C ARG A 277 -6.00 6.82 10.28
N ASN A 278 -4.84 7.16 9.71
CA ASN A 278 -4.48 6.72 8.36
C ASN A 278 -4.43 5.19 8.25
N VAL A 279 -3.85 4.51 9.23
CA VAL A 279 -3.85 3.04 9.31
C VAL A 279 -5.28 2.50 9.36
N GLU A 280 -6.14 3.02 10.24
CA GLU A 280 -7.54 2.60 10.36
C GLU A 280 -8.28 2.76 9.03
N LEU A 281 -8.22 3.94 8.42
CA LEU A 281 -8.91 4.24 7.15
C LEU A 281 -8.36 3.40 5.99
N SER A 282 -7.05 3.18 5.94
CA SER A 282 -6.43 2.28 4.96
C SER A 282 -6.96 0.85 5.09
N LEU A 283 -7.00 0.32 6.31
CA LEU A 283 -7.53 -1.04 6.56
C LEU A 283 -9.02 -1.14 6.21
N GLN A 284 -9.83 -0.10 6.48
CA GLN A 284 -11.24 -0.06 6.06
C GLN A 284 -11.39 -0.03 4.54
N ALA A 285 -10.55 0.74 3.84
CA ALA A 285 -10.57 0.81 2.38
C ALA A 285 -10.17 -0.55 1.75
N LEU A 286 -9.16 -1.21 2.30
CA LEU A 286 -8.73 -2.55 1.87
C LEU A 286 -9.80 -3.60 2.15
N GLN A 287 -10.46 -3.55 3.31
CA GLN A 287 -11.60 -4.41 3.65
C GLN A 287 -12.74 -4.24 2.64
N ALA A 288 -13.07 -2.99 2.30
CA ALA A 288 -14.14 -2.69 1.35
C ALA A 288 -13.79 -3.16 -0.07
N LEU A 289 -12.52 -3.02 -0.50
CA LEU A 289 -12.08 -3.56 -1.79
C LEU A 289 -12.06 -5.09 -1.78
N ALA A 290 -11.63 -5.73 -0.68
CA ALA A 290 -11.66 -7.18 -0.53
C ALA A 290 -13.08 -7.75 -0.62
N GLU A 291 -14.09 -7.03 -0.14
CA GLU A 291 -15.51 -7.42 -0.26
C GLU A 291 -15.99 -7.49 -1.72
N CYS A 292 -15.39 -6.72 -2.63
CA CYS A 292 -15.72 -6.79 -4.05
C CYS A 292 -15.41 -8.17 -4.66
N PHE A 293 -14.51 -8.95 -4.03
CA PHE A 293 -14.16 -10.31 -4.46
C PHE A 293 -15.09 -11.39 -3.91
N ALA A 294 -16.09 -11.03 -3.09
CA ALA A 294 -17.04 -11.97 -2.51
C ALA A 294 -17.69 -12.94 -3.53
N PRO A 295 -18.07 -12.50 -4.76
CA PRO A 295 -18.67 -13.41 -5.74
C PRO A 295 -17.77 -14.56 -6.21
N ALA A 296 -16.44 -14.45 -5.99
CA ALA A 296 -15.45 -15.47 -6.39
C ALA A 296 -15.09 -16.43 -5.25
N LEU A 297 -15.63 -16.24 -4.05
CA LEU A 297 -15.30 -17.03 -2.86
C LEU A 297 -16.49 -17.88 -2.42
N ASP A 298 -16.22 -19.10 -1.93
CA ASP A 298 -17.23 -19.86 -1.22
C ASP A 298 -17.57 -19.25 0.15
N ALA A 299 -18.62 -19.74 0.79
CA ALA A 299 -19.11 -19.16 2.05
C ALA A 299 -18.07 -19.21 3.20
N GLU A 300 -17.27 -20.26 3.27
CA GLU A 300 -16.22 -20.42 4.28
C GLU A 300 -15.06 -19.45 4.04
N ALA A 301 -14.58 -19.38 2.79
CA ALA A 301 -13.53 -18.45 2.37
C ALA A 301 -13.95 -16.99 2.62
N LEU A 302 -15.17 -16.63 2.23
CA LEU A 302 -15.72 -15.30 2.46
C LEU A 302 -15.82 -14.95 3.95
N LYS A 303 -16.31 -15.86 4.78
CA LYS A 303 -16.36 -15.68 6.23
C LYS A 303 -14.96 -15.49 6.82
N SER A 304 -14.02 -16.31 6.38
CA SER A 304 -12.61 -16.24 6.81
C SER A 304 -11.95 -14.92 6.42
N GLN A 305 -12.15 -14.46 5.18
CA GLN A 305 -11.64 -13.17 4.68
C GLN A 305 -12.20 -12.00 5.50
N ARG A 306 -13.53 -11.93 5.67
CA ARG A 306 -14.20 -10.87 6.44
C ARG A 306 -13.68 -10.79 7.86
N ALA A 307 -13.57 -11.93 8.56
CA ALA A 307 -13.07 -11.99 9.92
C ALA A 307 -11.62 -11.47 10.04
N GLY A 308 -10.76 -11.72 9.04
CA GLY A 308 -9.39 -11.22 9.02
C GLY A 308 -9.33 -9.69 8.97
N TRP A 309 -9.98 -9.07 7.99
CA TRP A 309 -10.00 -7.62 7.83
C TRP A 309 -10.72 -6.94 9.00
N GLU A 310 -11.86 -7.48 9.44
CA GLU A 310 -12.61 -6.95 10.59
C GLU A 310 -11.73 -6.91 11.85
N ARG A 311 -10.97 -7.98 12.10
CA ARG A 311 -10.04 -8.06 13.24
C ARG A 311 -8.98 -6.95 13.15
N ALA A 312 -8.35 -6.74 11.99
CA ALA A 312 -7.34 -5.72 11.79
C ALA A 312 -7.91 -4.30 12.03
N VAL A 313 -9.08 -4.00 11.47
CA VAL A 313 -9.78 -2.72 11.67
C VAL A 313 -10.15 -2.50 13.15
N GLN A 314 -10.68 -3.50 13.82
CA GLN A 314 -11.05 -3.40 15.23
C GLN A 314 -9.84 -3.14 16.13
N LEU A 315 -8.71 -3.78 15.86
CA LEU A 315 -7.47 -3.53 16.60
C LEU A 315 -6.95 -2.11 16.35
N ALA A 316 -6.96 -1.63 15.10
CA ALA A 316 -6.54 -0.26 14.77
C ALA A 316 -7.40 0.80 15.51
N ARG A 317 -8.71 0.59 15.57
CA ARG A 317 -9.65 1.48 16.32
C ARG A 317 -9.38 1.55 17.81
N ARG A 318 -8.88 0.48 18.40
CA ARG A 318 -8.61 0.37 19.86
C ARG A 318 -7.18 0.70 20.22
N ALA A 319 -6.30 0.81 19.24
CA ALA A 319 -4.90 1.08 19.46
C ALA A 319 -4.68 2.49 20.05
N PRO A 320 -3.65 2.66 20.88
CA PRO A 320 -3.37 3.95 21.50
C PRO A 320 -2.87 4.98 20.48
N SER A 321 -3.44 6.20 20.57
CA SER A 321 -3.07 7.34 19.73
C SER A 321 -2.36 8.41 20.58
N PRO A 322 -1.48 9.23 19.97
CA PRO A 322 -0.99 9.14 18.61
C PRO A 322 0.04 8.01 18.41
N LEU A 323 0.12 7.46 17.21
CA LEU A 323 0.98 6.32 16.89
C LEU A 323 2.47 6.59 17.17
N HIS A 324 2.95 7.80 16.82
CA HIS A 324 4.36 8.17 17.01
C HIS A 324 4.80 8.18 18.48
N GLU A 325 3.91 8.46 19.42
CA GLU A 325 4.17 8.33 20.85
C GLU A 325 4.04 6.85 21.31
N ALA A 326 3.03 6.16 20.78
CA ALA A 326 2.73 4.79 21.20
C ALA A 326 3.87 3.81 20.89
N VAL A 327 4.61 4.00 19.79
CA VAL A 327 5.73 3.12 19.40
C VAL A 327 6.96 3.26 20.32
N GLU A 328 7.09 4.36 21.04
CA GLU A 328 8.17 4.60 22.02
C GLU A 328 7.84 4.08 23.42
N ASP A 329 6.57 3.88 23.73
CA ASP A 329 6.11 3.39 25.03
C ASP A 329 5.98 1.86 25.01
N PRO A 330 6.78 1.10 25.78
CA PRO A 330 6.74 -0.36 25.80
C PRO A 330 5.35 -0.93 26.12
N GLY A 331 4.55 -0.28 26.95
CA GLY A 331 3.20 -0.73 27.30
C GLY A 331 2.17 -0.51 26.20
N ARG A 332 2.37 0.49 25.33
CA ARG A 332 1.47 0.86 24.23
C ARG A 332 1.91 0.23 22.89
N ARG A 333 3.20 0.01 22.71
CA ARG A 333 3.81 -0.54 21.50
C ARG A 333 3.21 -1.87 21.09
N PHE A 334 2.99 -2.79 22.04
CA PHE A 334 2.40 -4.12 21.78
C PHE A 334 1.05 -4.04 21.06
N ALA A 335 0.23 -3.02 21.36
CA ALA A 335 -1.03 -2.83 20.67
C ALA A 335 -0.83 -2.47 19.19
N ILE A 336 0.19 -1.67 18.87
CA ILE A 336 0.55 -1.33 17.47
C ILE A 336 1.09 -2.54 16.72
N GLU A 337 1.96 -3.34 17.35
CA GLU A 337 2.46 -4.61 16.80
C GLU A 337 1.31 -5.61 16.54
N SER A 338 0.30 -5.62 17.42
CA SER A 338 -0.91 -6.45 17.24
C SER A 338 -1.74 -6.01 16.02
N VAL A 339 -1.84 -4.70 15.74
CA VAL A 339 -2.46 -4.19 14.50
C VAL A 339 -1.68 -4.65 13.28
N GLN A 340 -0.34 -4.53 13.30
CA GLN A 340 0.53 -4.94 12.21
C GLN A 340 0.37 -6.43 11.89
N SER A 341 0.44 -7.29 12.91
CA SER A 341 0.29 -8.74 12.76
C SER A 341 -1.09 -9.13 12.22
N ALA A 342 -2.16 -8.47 12.68
CA ALA A 342 -3.51 -8.74 12.18
C ALA A 342 -3.70 -8.27 10.72
N ALA A 343 -3.11 -7.14 10.35
CA ALA A 343 -3.15 -6.64 8.97
C ALA A 343 -2.39 -7.57 8.02
N GLU A 344 -1.22 -8.08 8.43
CA GLU A 344 -0.46 -9.06 7.65
C GLU A 344 -1.22 -10.37 7.50
N THR A 345 -1.78 -10.90 8.59
CA THR A 345 -2.63 -12.11 8.54
C THR A 345 -3.83 -11.93 7.60
N ALA A 346 -4.46 -10.74 7.59
CA ALA A 346 -5.56 -10.45 6.66
C ALA A 346 -5.10 -10.43 5.21
N ARG A 347 -3.93 -9.83 4.93
CA ARG A 347 -3.30 -9.80 3.60
C ARG A 347 -2.99 -11.20 3.08
N GLU A 348 -2.27 -12.02 3.88
CA GLU A 348 -1.91 -13.39 3.50
C GLU A 348 -3.14 -14.26 3.25
N ARG A 349 -4.16 -14.11 4.10
CA ARG A 349 -5.43 -14.82 3.95
C ARG A 349 -6.15 -14.42 2.66
N PHE A 350 -6.20 -13.14 2.33
CA PHE A 350 -6.77 -12.65 1.09
C PHE A 350 -6.00 -13.18 -0.13
N GLU A 351 -4.67 -13.15 -0.08
CA GLU A 351 -3.79 -13.71 -1.11
C GLU A 351 -4.14 -15.16 -1.43
N HIS A 352 -4.27 -15.99 -0.40
CA HIS A 352 -4.56 -17.41 -0.57
C HIS A 352 -5.99 -17.69 -1.05
N LEU A 353 -6.96 -16.88 -0.63
CA LEU A 353 -8.36 -17.10 -0.97
C LEU A 353 -8.76 -16.48 -2.31
N ALA A 354 -8.35 -15.25 -2.58
CA ALA A 354 -8.78 -14.48 -3.75
C ALA A 354 -7.80 -14.56 -4.92
N GLY A 355 -6.50 -14.78 -4.69
CA GLY A 355 -5.50 -14.87 -5.76
C GLY A 355 -5.84 -15.90 -6.84
N PRO A 356 -6.16 -17.16 -6.49
CA PRO A 356 -6.54 -18.17 -7.48
C PRO A 356 -7.74 -17.79 -8.33
N ALA A 357 -8.70 -17.03 -7.77
CA ALA A 357 -9.91 -16.61 -8.49
C ALA A 357 -9.62 -15.64 -9.64
N VAL A 358 -8.54 -14.87 -9.54
CA VAL A 358 -8.08 -13.93 -10.59
C VAL A 358 -6.87 -14.46 -11.36
N GLY A 359 -6.53 -15.75 -11.19
CA GLY A 359 -5.44 -16.40 -11.90
C GLY A 359 -4.04 -16.01 -11.38
N VAL A 360 -3.93 -15.59 -10.12
CA VAL A 360 -2.65 -15.30 -9.45
C VAL A 360 -2.32 -16.46 -8.51
N SER A 361 -1.18 -17.10 -8.70
CA SER A 361 -0.71 -18.16 -7.81
C SER A 361 -0.17 -17.58 -6.51
N PRO A 362 -0.47 -18.17 -5.33
CA PRO A 362 0.12 -17.74 -4.08
C PRO A 362 1.66 -17.78 -4.14
N GLY A 363 2.32 -16.74 -3.64
CA GLY A 363 3.77 -16.60 -3.67
C GLY A 363 4.35 -16.01 -4.96
N PHE A 364 3.54 -15.70 -5.97
CA PHE A 364 3.97 -14.96 -7.14
C PHE A 364 3.81 -13.46 -6.85
N ASN A 365 4.92 -12.78 -6.59
CA ASN A 365 4.92 -11.33 -6.48
C ASN A 365 4.72 -10.74 -7.87
N ALA A 366 3.64 -9.98 -8.09
CA ALA A 366 3.43 -9.22 -9.32
C ALA A 366 4.51 -8.11 -9.54
N LEU A 367 5.44 -7.96 -8.59
CA LEU A 367 6.60 -7.06 -8.65
C LEU A 367 7.88 -7.78 -9.09
N ASP A 368 7.86 -9.10 -9.24
CA ASP A 368 9.02 -9.91 -9.66
C ASP A 368 8.99 -10.23 -11.18
N GLY A 369 8.05 -9.65 -11.91
CA GLY A 369 7.93 -9.78 -13.35
C GLY A 369 8.64 -8.63 -14.07
N ASP A 370 9.89 -8.84 -14.46
CA ASP A 370 10.53 -8.12 -15.58
C ASP A 370 9.93 -8.56 -16.91
#